data_f7f8bce50a4a22f8a924da1dbc7836e1
#
_entry.id   f7f8bce50a4a22f8a924da1dbc7836e1
#
_cell.length_a   1.000
_cell.length_b   1.000
_cell.length_c   1.000
_cell.angle_alpha   90.00
_cell.angle_beta   90.00
_cell.angle_gamma   90.00
#
_symmetry.space_group_name_H-M   'P 1'
#
loop_
_entity.id
_entity.type
_entity.pdbx_description
1 polymer ?
#
loop_
_entity_poly.entity_id
_entity_poly.type
_entity_poly.pdbx_seq_one_letter_code
_entity_poly.pdbx_strand_id
1 'polypeptide(L)'
;RADYFYSLDNSGHEERHEWQTVTHRIELNCKRAKEYTVYDRWIDIPQDSYLYSSAFTDCVNRRHHEEIKPTDYRKTLRLVVRAPQLRKGEHLLVCGEHSHMGNWQPDYAIRMYEHNYNEWIADLDREAFGDRKETELKFIATDDKGNTLWETGFNRKLALPEMKEGEVCIYEMDQAFFEIYDTKLAGTLIPVFSLR
;
A
#
# COMPACT_ATOMS: atom_id res chain seq x y z
N ARG A 1 0.46 9.07 15.93
CA ARG A 1 0.21 9.23 14.50
C ARG A 1 0.72 10.58 14.05
N ALA A 2 1.37 10.64 12.89
CA ALA A 2 1.78 11.88 12.21
C ALA A 2 1.25 11.86 10.77
N ASP A 3 0.64 12.97 10.35
CA ASP A 3 0.24 13.23 8.97
C ASP A 3 1.09 14.40 8.48
N TYR A 4 1.70 14.30 7.29
CA TYR A 4 2.60 15.31 6.74
C TYR A 4 2.63 15.29 5.21
N PHE A 5 3.21 16.30 4.60
CA PHE A 5 3.49 16.40 3.18
C PHE A 5 4.81 17.17 2.97
N TYR A 6 5.40 17.04 1.81
CA TYR A 6 6.61 17.76 1.45
C TYR A 6 6.28 18.97 0.58
N SER A 7 7.04 20.05 0.79
CA SER A 7 7.07 21.19 -0.11
C SER A 7 8.49 21.48 -0.55
N LEU A 8 8.64 22.00 -1.76
CA LEU A 8 9.88 22.50 -2.28
C LEU A 8 9.91 24.02 -2.07
N ASP A 9 10.89 24.50 -1.33
CA ASP A 9 11.09 25.91 -1.05
C ASP A 9 12.37 26.41 -1.71
N ASN A 10 12.32 27.60 -2.32
CA ASN A 10 13.46 28.30 -2.86
C ASN A 10 13.55 29.71 -2.25
N SER A 11 14.56 29.91 -1.41
CA SER A 11 14.83 31.22 -0.80
C SER A 11 13.64 31.84 -0.05
N GLY A 12 12.84 31.02 0.64
CA GLY A 12 11.67 31.45 1.41
C GLY A 12 10.37 31.56 0.61
N HIS A 13 10.39 31.10 -0.64
CA HIS A 13 9.19 31.00 -1.48
C HIS A 13 8.89 29.53 -1.79
N GLU A 14 7.68 29.08 -1.48
CA GLU A 14 7.22 27.76 -1.86
C GLU A 14 7.05 27.69 -3.39
N GLU A 15 7.81 26.80 -4.04
CA GLU A 15 7.72 26.60 -5.50
C GLU A 15 6.75 25.48 -5.85
N ARG A 16 6.67 24.44 -5.04
CA ARG A 16 5.86 23.26 -5.29
C ARG A 16 5.59 22.51 -3.99
N HIS A 17 4.42 21.92 -3.89
CA HIS A 17 4.08 20.98 -2.80
C HIS A 17 3.48 19.71 -3.36
N GLU A 18 3.48 18.66 -2.54
CA GLU A 18 2.80 17.41 -2.82
C GLU A 18 1.28 17.57 -2.86
N TRP A 19 0.61 16.54 -3.38
CA TRP A 19 -0.85 16.47 -3.40
C TRP A 19 -1.41 16.36 -1.97
N GLN A 20 -1.97 17.44 -1.47
CA GLN A 20 -2.42 17.55 -0.07
C GLN A 20 -3.73 16.81 0.23
N THR A 21 -4.44 16.30 -0.79
CA THR A 21 -5.65 15.51 -0.57
C THR A 21 -5.32 14.15 0.08
N VAL A 22 -4.16 13.60 -0.23
CA VAL A 22 -3.66 12.35 0.34
C VAL A 22 -2.25 12.59 0.88
N THR A 23 -2.17 12.82 2.17
CA THR A 23 -0.89 13.05 2.88
C THR A 23 -0.17 11.74 3.20
N HIS A 24 1.13 11.84 3.47
CA HIS A 24 1.85 10.77 4.16
C HIS A 24 1.28 10.58 5.56
N ARG A 25 1.27 9.35 6.01
CA ARG A 25 0.81 9.01 7.35
C ARG A 25 1.69 7.96 8.01
N ILE A 26 2.15 8.26 9.20
CA ILE A 26 2.94 7.33 10.01
C ILE A 26 2.16 6.97 11.27
N GLU A 27 2.01 5.67 11.52
CA GLU A 27 1.47 5.13 12.76
C GLU A 27 2.62 4.57 13.62
N LEU A 28 2.88 5.22 14.74
CA LEU A 28 3.92 4.84 15.69
C LEU A 28 3.31 3.93 16.77
N ASN A 29 2.84 2.75 16.37
CA ASN A 29 2.03 1.88 17.22
C ASN A 29 2.65 0.53 17.59
N CYS A 30 3.89 0.27 17.20
CA CYS A 30 4.61 -0.95 17.60
C CYS A 30 5.17 -0.82 19.01
N LYS A 31 4.78 -1.72 19.91
CA LYS A 31 5.16 -1.65 21.34
C LYS A 31 6.66 -1.83 21.60
N ARG A 32 7.34 -2.61 20.75
CA ARG A 32 8.79 -2.87 20.87
C ARG A 32 9.65 -1.89 20.08
N ALA A 33 9.03 -1.01 19.29
CA ALA A 33 9.78 -0.08 18.46
C ALA A 33 10.55 0.93 19.30
N LYS A 34 11.83 1.07 19.00
CA LYS A 34 12.74 2.06 19.56
C LYS A 34 13.10 3.12 18.53
N GLU A 35 13.01 2.78 17.26
CA GLU A 35 13.40 3.61 16.14
C GLU A 35 12.48 3.33 14.96
N TYR A 36 12.12 4.38 14.22
CA TYR A 36 11.36 4.28 12.98
C TYR A 36 12.15 4.94 11.87
N THR A 37 12.44 4.19 10.82
CA THR A 37 13.04 4.69 9.59
C THR A 37 11.98 4.67 8.50
N VAL A 38 11.76 5.79 7.82
CA VAL A 38 10.73 5.93 6.79
C VAL A 38 11.37 6.14 5.44
N TYR A 39 10.98 5.34 4.47
CA TYR A 39 11.37 5.45 3.07
C TYR A 39 10.18 5.99 2.28
N ASP A 40 10.13 7.32 2.16
CA ASP A 40 9.07 8.04 1.47
C ASP A 40 9.38 8.24 -0.02
N ARG A 41 8.34 8.65 -0.71
CA ARG A 41 8.39 9.10 -2.10
C ARG A 41 7.57 10.38 -2.25
N TRP A 42 7.86 11.16 -3.27
CA TRP A 42 7.06 12.33 -3.62
C TRP A 42 5.68 11.90 -4.15
N ILE A 43 4.61 12.54 -3.67
CA ILE A 43 3.24 12.26 -4.08
C ILE A 43 2.73 13.38 -5.00
N ASP A 44 2.67 13.09 -6.29
CA ASP A 44 1.97 13.94 -7.26
C ASP A 44 0.48 13.56 -7.37
N ILE A 45 -0.30 14.44 -8.00
CA ILE A 45 -1.69 14.15 -8.32
C ILE A 45 -1.72 13.01 -9.35
N PRO A 46 -2.23 11.82 -9.03
CA PRO A 46 -2.28 10.72 -9.96
C PRO A 46 -3.38 10.93 -11.02
N GLN A 47 -3.23 10.26 -12.18
CA GLN A 47 -4.23 10.33 -13.26
C GLN A 47 -5.61 9.83 -12.81
N ASP A 48 -5.65 8.89 -11.89
CA ASP A 48 -6.85 8.31 -11.29
C ASP A 48 -7.25 8.98 -9.97
N SER A 49 -6.88 10.25 -9.78
CA SER A 49 -7.17 11.04 -8.56
C SER A 49 -8.65 11.08 -8.20
N TYR A 50 -9.54 10.92 -9.16
CA TYR A 50 -10.99 10.83 -8.95
C TYR A 50 -11.39 9.65 -8.05
N LEU A 51 -10.62 8.57 -8.01
CA LEU A 51 -10.87 7.40 -7.14
C LEU A 51 -10.73 7.75 -5.64
N TYR A 52 -10.08 8.86 -5.32
CA TYR A 52 -9.94 9.36 -3.96
C TYR A 52 -11.04 10.35 -3.57
N SER A 53 -11.96 10.66 -4.48
CA SER A 53 -13.09 11.52 -4.16
C SER A 53 -14.08 10.83 -3.22
N SER A 54 -14.81 11.61 -2.42
CA SER A 54 -15.85 11.11 -1.51
C SER A 54 -16.92 10.29 -2.22
N ALA A 55 -17.23 10.63 -3.48
CA ALA A 55 -18.17 9.85 -4.28
C ALA A 55 -17.72 8.40 -4.47
N PHE A 56 -16.43 8.16 -4.68
CA PHE A 56 -15.88 6.81 -4.81
C PHE A 56 -15.66 6.15 -3.46
N THR A 57 -15.10 6.88 -2.51
CA THR A 57 -14.74 6.33 -1.21
C THR A 57 -15.98 6.00 -0.38
N ASP A 58 -16.93 6.92 -0.29
CA ASP A 58 -18.10 6.76 0.60
C ASP A 58 -19.27 6.04 -0.06
N CYS A 59 -19.54 6.34 -1.34
CA CYS A 59 -20.71 5.84 -2.04
C CYS A 59 -20.48 4.51 -2.76
N VAL A 60 -19.31 4.33 -3.38
CA VAL A 60 -19.02 3.14 -4.19
C VAL A 60 -18.36 2.04 -3.36
N ASN A 61 -17.27 2.37 -2.70
CA ASN A 61 -16.48 1.35 -2.02
C ASN A 61 -17.04 0.94 -0.66
N ARG A 62 -17.54 1.87 0.15
CA ARG A 62 -18.18 1.61 1.46
C ARG A 62 -17.45 0.55 2.31
N ARG A 63 -16.11 0.55 2.27
CA ARG A 63 -15.31 -0.38 3.05
C ARG A 63 -15.28 0.06 4.50
N HIS A 64 -15.19 -0.91 5.40
CA HIS A 64 -14.92 -0.65 6.81
C HIS A 64 -13.41 -0.66 7.03
N HIS A 65 -12.92 0.32 7.81
CA HIS A 65 -11.55 0.32 8.27
C HIS A 65 -11.34 -0.79 9.30
N GLU A 66 -10.24 -1.51 9.14
CA GLU A 66 -9.78 -2.43 10.17
C GLU A 66 -8.73 -1.70 11.03
N GLU A 67 -8.77 -1.92 12.34
CA GLU A 67 -7.71 -1.42 13.20
C GLU A 67 -6.39 -2.11 12.83
N ILE A 68 -5.31 -1.32 12.76
CA ILE A 68 -3.99 -1.88 12.57
C ILE A 68 -3.65 -2.73 13.78
N LYS A 69 -3.31 -3.98 13.53
CA LYS A 69 -2.75 -4.87 14.54
C LYS A 69 -1.24 -4.72 14.53
N PRO A 70 -0.64 -4.02 15.50
CA PRO A 70 0.81 -3.89 15.57
C PRO A 70 1.42 -5.27 15.75
N THR A 71 2.47 -5.54 15.00
CA THR A 71 3.27 -6.76 15.18
C THR A 71 4.36 -6.52 16.23
N ASP A 72 4.71 -7.58 16.92
CA ASP A 72 5.80 -7.57 17.90
C ASP A 72 7.10 -8.17 17.33
N TYR A 73 7.35 -8.02 16.03
CA TYR A 73 8.62 -8.42 15.44
C TYR A 73 9.78 -7.64 16.04
N ARG A 74 10.92 -8.29 16.17
CA ARG A 74 12.14 -7.63 16.68
C ARG A 74 12.67 -6.59 15.68
N LYS A 75 12.45 -6.85 14.39
CA LYS A 75 12.83 -5.99 13.26
C LYS A 75 11.68 -6.00 12.26
N THR A 76 10.95 -4.92 12.17
CA THR A 76 9.72 -4.84 11.37
C THR A 76 9.96 -4.09 10.06
N LEU A 77 9.56 -4.69 8.95
CA LEU A 77 9.39 -3.98 7.67
C LEU A 77 7.91 -3.74 7.48
N ARG A 78 7.47 -2.49 7.52
CA ARG A 78 6.09 -2.10 7.30
C ARG A 78 5.92 -1.62 5.87
N LEU A 79 5.09 -2.31 5.11
CA LEU A 79 4.71 -1.89 3.77
C LEU A 79 3.42 -1.06 3.86
N VAL A 80 3.41 0.09 3.22
CA VAL A 80 2.24 0.96 3.08
C VAL A 80 1.99 1.15 1.59
N VAL A 81 0.78 0.81 1.13
CA VAL A 81 0.41 0.91 -0.29
C VAL A 81 -1.02 1.40 -0.45
N ARG A 82 -1.28 2.20 -1.47
CA ARG A 82 -2.62 2.62 -1.84
C ARG A 82 -3.18 1.71 -2.93
N ALA A 83 -4.44 1.31 -2.76
CA ALA A 83 -5.15 0.48 -3.72
C ALA A 83 -6.60 0.98 -3.89
N PRO A 84 -6.81 2.14 -4.53
CA PRO A 84 -8.12 2.79 -4.62
C PRO A 84 -9.14 2.03 -5.46
N GLN A 85 -8.70 1.09 -6.30
CA GLN A 85 -9.58 0.29 -7.16
C GLN A 85 -10.28 -0.87 -6.43
N LEU A 86 -9.83 -1.22 -5.20
CA LEU A 86 -10.43 -2.31 -4.46
C LEU A 86 -11.87 -1.98 -4.06
N ARG A 87 -12.75 -2.98 -4.18
CA ARG A 87 -14.17 -2.88 -3.87
C ARG A 87 -14.48 -3.45 -2.50
N LYS A 88 -15.71 -3.23 -2.05
CA LYS A 88 -16.23 -3.88 -0.84
C LYS A 88 -16.15 -5.40 -0.96
N GLY A 89 -15.58 -6.06 0.05
CA GLY A 89 -15.37 -7.51 0.07
C GLY A 89 -14.09 -7.97 -0.63
N GLU A 90 -13.31 -7.06 -1.21
CA GLU A 90 -11.98 -7.35 -1.71
C GLU A 90 -10.93 -6.99 -0.65
N HIS A 91 -9.88 -7.80 -0.59
CA HIS A 91 -8.78 -7.68 0.35
C HIS A 91 -7.46 -7.59 -0.43
N LEU A 92 -6.56 -6.75 0.04
CA LEU A 92 -5.21 -6.67 -0.50
C LEU A 92 -4.28 -7.61 0.26
N LEU A 93 -3.44 -8.33 -0.47
CA LEU A 93 -2.41 -9.19 0.07
C LEU A 93 -1.07 -8.85 -0.60
N VAL A 94 0.03 -9.13 0.10
CA VAL A 94 1.38 -9.10 -0.46
C VAL A 94 1.87 -10.52 -0.68
N CYS A 95 2.25 -10.81 -1.92
CA CYS A 95 2.76 -12.10 -2.36
C CYS A 95 4.16 -11.91 -2.95
N GLY A 96 5.09 -12.79 -2.68
CA GLY A 96 6.46 -12.60 -3.14
C GLY A 96 7.26 -13.89 -3.28
N GLU A 97 8.49 -13.76 -3.73
CA GLU A 97 9.38 -14.89 -4.00
C GLU A 97 9.84 -15.64 -2.75
N HIS A 98 9.82 -14.97 -1.60
CA HIS A 98 10.27 -15.58 -0.35
C HIS A 98 9.14 -16.35 0.33
N SER A 99 9.48 -17.44 1.04
CA SER A 99 8.50 -18.27 1.75
C SER A 99 7.67 -17.49 2.76
N HIS A 100 8.23 -16.46 3.39
CA HIS A 100 7.52 -15.55 4.27
C HIS A 100 6.38 -14.79 3.58
N MET A 101 6.45 -14.63 2.26
CA MET A 101 5.43 -14.00 1.42
C MET A 101 4.75 -14.99 0.46
N GLY A 102 4.80 -16.29 0.77
CA GLY A 102 4.03 -17.32 0.08
C GLY A 102 4.66 -17.94 -1.17
N ASN A 103 5.92 -17.64 -1.54
CA ASN A 103 6.58 -18.22 -2.74
C ASN A 103 5.71 -18.10 -4.01
N TRP A 104 5.15 -16.92 -4.26
CA TRP A 104 4.24 -16.64 -5.38
C TRP A 104 2.92 -17.45 -5.35
N GLN A 105 2.55 -18.03 -4.21
CA GLN A 105 1.29 -18.76 -4.02
C GLN A 105 0.29 -17.88 -3.26
N PRO A 106 -0.81 -17.46 -3.89
CA PRO A 106 -1.80 -16.55 -3.27
C PRO A 106 -2.35 -17.05 -1.93
N ASP A 107 -2.53 -18.35 -1.79
CA ASP A 107 -3.07 -18.96 -0.57
C ASP A 107 -2.16 -18.78 0.65
N TYR A 108 -0.89 -18.50 0.43
CA TYR A 108 0.11 -18.25 1.47
C TYR A 108 0.58 -16.80 1.52
N ALA A 109 -0.04 -15.92 0.74
CA ALA A 109 0.26 -14.50 0.74
C ALA A 109 -0.14 -13.85 2.08
N ILE A 110 0.55 -12.78 2.44
CA ILE A 110 0.30 -12.06 3.68
C ILE A 110 -0.87 -11.09 3.46
N ARG A 111 -1.92 -11.23 4.26
CA ARG A 111 -3.05 -10.31 4.25
C ARG A 111 -2.65 -8.95 4.78
N MET A 112 -3.04 -7.90 4.06
CA MET A 112 -2.89 -6.52 4.47
C MET A 112 -4.15 -6.02 5.19
N TYR A 113 -4.00 -4.95 5.93
CA TYR A 113 -5.09 -4.28 6.65
C TYR A 113 -5.33 -2.90 6.06
N GLU A 114 -6.57 -2.56 5.76
CA GLU A 114 -6.94 -1.21 5.36
C GLU A 114 -6.92 -0.30 6.60
N HIS A 115 -5.89 0.49 6.71
CA HIS A 115 -5.63 1.37 7.84
C HIS A 115 -6.35 2.72 7.72
N ASN A 116 -6.40 3.21 6.50
CA ASN A 116 -7.10 4.41 6.12
C ASN A 116 -7.76 4.13 4.77
N TYR A 117 -8.59 5.03 4.33
CA TYR A 117 -9.29 4.85 3.07
C TYR A 117 -8.30 4.58 1.93
N ASN A 118 -8.45 3.42 1.28
CA ASN A 118 -7.58 2.96 0.20
C ASN A 118 -6.10 2.77 0.55
N GLU A 119 -5.73 2.90 1.82
CA GLU A 119 -4.35 2.73 2.29
C GLU A 119 -4.24 1.46 3.12
N TRP A 120 -3.38 0.56 2.67
CA TRP A 120 -3.21 -0.77 3.21
C TRP A 120 -1.84 -0.94 3.82
N ILE A 121 -1.77 -1.67 4.93
CA ILE A 121 -0.54 -1.93 5.66
C ILE A 121 -0.34 -3.44 5.85
N ALA A 122 0.91 -3.88 5.71
CA ALA A 122 1.38 -5.18 6.16
C ALA A 122 2.71 -5.03 6.87
N ASP A 123 2.88 -5.75 7.97
CA ASP A 123 4.16 -5.88 8.67
C ASP A 123 4.81 -7.22 8.33
N LEU A 124 6.08 -7.17 7.92
CA LEU A 124 6.92 -8.32 7.61
C LEU A 124 8.02 -8.44 8.65
N ASP A 125 8.36 -9.67 9.01
CA ASP A 125 9.52 -9.94 9.86
C ASP A 125 10.81 -9.89 9.03
N ARG A 126 11.65 -8.86 9.28
CA ARG A 126 12.96 -8.75 8.60
C ARG A 126 13.85 -9.98 8.85
N GLU A 127 13.76 -10.59 10.03
CA GLU A 127 14.59 -11.73 10.38
C GLU A 127 14.23 -12.99 9.58
N ALA A 128 12.97 -13.11 9.13
CA ALA A 128 12.54 -14.21 8.27
C ALA A 128 13.27 -14.27 6.93
N PHE A 129 13.82 -13.16 6.45
CA PHE A 129 14.54 -13.09 5.17
C PHE A 129 16.04 -13.45 5.28
N GLY A 130 16.57 -13.67 6.49
CA GLY A 130 17.98 -14.00 6.72
C GLY A 130 18.92 -12.92 6.17
N ASP A 131 19.97 -13.34 5.46
CA ASP A 131 21.02 -12.45 4.93
C ASP A 131 20.67 -11.80 3.58
N ARG A 132 19.45 -11.98 3.09
CA ARG A 132 19.01 -11.35 1.83
C ARG A 132 19.04 -9.83 1.96
N LYS A 133 19.46 -9.17 0.88
CA LYS A 133 19.51 -7.71 0.77
C LYS A 133 18.32 -7.12 0.03
N GLU A 134 17.64 -7.93 -0.77
CA GLU A 134 16.43 -7.56 -1.50
C GLU A 134 15.53 -8.78 -1.71
N THR A 135 14.27 -8.53 -2.01
CA THR A 135 13.30 -9.55 -2.39
C THR A 135 12.29 -8.96 -3.39
N GLU A 136 11.68 -9.83 -4.19
CA GLU A 136 10.62 -9.42 -5.11
C GLU A 136 9.24 -9.73 -4.53
N LEU A 137 8.31 -8.83 -4.81
CA LEU A 137 6.90 -8.97 -4.41
C LEU A 137 5.94 -8.38 -5.45
N LYS A 138 4.68 -8.73 -5.30
CA LYS A 138 3.52 -8.09 -5.94
C LYS A 138 2.38 -7.98 -4.95
N PHE A 139 1.51 -7.01 -5.20
CA PHE A 139 0.22 -6.97 -4.52
C PHE A 139 -0.81 -7.76 -5.31
N ILE A 140 -1.68 -8.43 -4.58
CA ILE A 140 -2.79 -9.20 -5.16
C ILE A 140 -4.09 -8.81 -4.44
N ALA A 141 -5.17 -8.70 -5.19
CA ALA A 141 -6.51 -8.51 -4.66
C ALA A 141 -7.25 -9.84 -4.65
N THR A 142 -7.90 -10.17 -3.54
CA THR A 142 -8.76 -11.36 -3.43
C THR A 142 -10.13 -10.97 -2.96
N ASP A 143 -11.17 -11.66 -3.45
CA ASP A 143 -12.54 -11.52 -2.95
C ASP A 143 -12.91 -12.65 -1.97
N ASP A 144 -14.09 -12.56 -1.38
CA ASP A 144 -14.62 -13.56 -0.45
C ASP A 144 -14.87 -14.94 -1.10
N LYS A 145 -14.82 -15.02 -2.44
CA LYS A 145 -14.97 -16.27 -3.20
C LYS A 145 -13.62 -16.92 -3.52
N GLY A 146 -12.51 -16.26 -3.18
CA GLY A 146 -11.17 -16.72 -3.47
C GLY A 146 -10.68 -16.38 -4.88
N ASN A 147 -11.41 -15.55 -5.65
CA ASN A 147 -10.89 -15.04 -6.90
C ASN A 147 -9.71 -14.12 -6.62
N THR A 148 -8.62 -14.31 -7.38
CA THR A 148 -7.38 -13.56 -7.17
C THR A 148 -7.04 -12.77 -8.42
N LEU A 149 -6.71 -11.50 -8.25
CA LEU A 149 -6.26 -10.60 -9.29
C LEU A 149 -4.87 -10.06 -8.92
N TRP A 150 -3.92 -10.23 -9.82
CA TRP A 150 -2.56 -9.72 -9.66
C TRP A 150 -2.46 -8.28 -10.13
N GLU A 151 -1.66 -7.47 -9.42
CA GLU A 151 -1.34 -6.13 -9.91
C GLU A 151 -0.60 -6.18 -11.24
N THR A 152 -0.80 -5.15 -12.06
CA THR A 152 -0.16 -5.02 -13.37
C THR A 152 1.31 -4.61 -13.25
N GLY A 153 2.05 -4.79 -14.34
CA GLY A 153 3.44 -4.37 -14.43
C GLY A 153 4.44 -5.41 -13.92
N PHE A 154 5.67 -4.96 -13.68
CA PHE A 154 6.76 -5.80 -13.21
C PHE A 154 6.66 -6.10 -11.71
N ASN A 155 7.39 -7.12 -11.26
CA ASN A 155 7.56 -7.36 -9.84
C ASN A 155 8.22 -6.15 -9.17
N ARG A 156 7.77 -5.84 -7.97
CA ARG A 156 8.38 -4.80 -7.15
C ARG A 156 9.61 -5.36 -6.44
N LYS A 157 10.61 -4.53 -6.27
CA LYS A 157 11.78 -4.85 -5.47
C LYS A 157 11.67 -4.18 -4.11
N LEU A 158 11.85 -4.95 -3.06
CA LEU A 158 11.90 -4.49 -1.69
C LEU A 158 13.33 -4.63 -1.17
N ALA A 159 13.94 -3.51 -0.81
CA ALA A 159 15.23 -3.54 -0.12
C ALA A 159 15.06 -4.09 1.30
N LEU A 160 16.01 -4.92 1.71
CA LEU A 160 16.05 -5.55 3.03
C LEU A 160 17.29 -5.03 3.78
N PRO A 161 17.20 -3.87 4.45
CA PRO A 161 18.33 -3.26 5.11
C PRO A 161 18.80 -4.08 6.30
N GLU A 162 20.02 -3.82 6.74
CA GLU A 162 20.46 -4.24 8.06
C GLU A 162 19.71 -3.41 9.10
N MET A 163 19.11 -4.06 10.07
CA MET A 163 18.27 -3.42 11.08
C MET A 163 18.73 -3.79 12.47
N LYS A 164 18.55 -2.85 13.39
CA LYS A 164 18.74 -3.07 14.83
C LYS A 164 17.48 -3.64 15.47
N GLU A 165 17.62 -4.26 16.63
CA GLU A 165 16.47 -4.69 17.40
C GLU A 165 15.63 -3.50 17.87
N GLY A 166 14.33 -3.57 17.58
CA GLY A 166 13.36 -2.52 17.88
C GLY A 166 13.26 -1.45 16.79
N GLU A 167 13.90 -1.66 15.62
CA GLU A 167 13.75 -0.78 14.48
C GLU A 167 12.53 -1.19 13.63
N VAL A 168 11.81 -0.19 13.15
CA VAL A 168 10.71 -0.33 12.19
C VAL A 168 11.06 0.48 10.95
N CYS A 169 11.23 -0.19 9.81
CA CYS A 169 11.40 0.45 8.51
C CYS A 169 10.05 0.50 7.80
N ILE A 170 9.57 1.70 7.52
CA ILE A 170 8.31 1.94 6.82
C ILE A 170 8.62 2.25 5.36
N TYR A 171 8.07 1.44 4.46
CA TYR A 171 8.17 1.63 3.01
C TYR A 171 6.84 2.09 2.45
N GLU A 172 6.79 3.33 1.99
CA GLU A 172 5.66 3.84 1.23
C GLU A 172 5.81 3.44 -0.24
N MET A 173 5.00 2.45 -0.64
CA MET A 173 5.04 1.88 -1.98
C MET A 173 4.20 2.70 -2.97
N ASP A 174 4.59 2.65 -4.25
CA ASP A 174 3.74 3.14 -5.33
C ASP A 174 2.38 2.44 -5.33
N GLN A 175 1.35 3.18 -5.74
CA GLN A 175 0.00 2.66 -5.83
C GLN A 175 -0.07 1.33 -6.57
N ALA A 176 -0.83 0.38 -6.04
CA ALA A 176 -1.12 -0.87 -6.72
C ALA A 176 -2.20 -0.67 -7.79
N PHE A 177 -1.93 -1.14 -9.01
CA PHE A 177 -2.83 -1.07 -10.15
C PHE A 177 -3.28 -2.46 -10.57
N PHE A 178 -4.58 -2.60 -10.81
CA PHE A 178 -5.20 -3.83 -11.26
C PHE A 178 -5.92 -3.57 -12.59
N GLU A 179 -5.58 -4.34 -13.63
CA GLU A 179 -6.34 -4.32 -14.87
C GLU A 179 -7.62 -5.15 -14.70
N ILE A 180 -8.75 -4.48 -14.86
CA ILE A 180 -10.05 -5.14 -14.80
C ILE A 180 -10.42 -5.56 -16.22
N TYR A 181 -10.22 -6.84 -16.55
CA TYR A 181 -10.59 -7.42 -17.85
C TYR A 181 -12.07 -7.80 -17.97
N ASP A 182 -12.93 -7.40 -17.05
CA ASP A 182 -14.35 -7.63 -17.16
C ASP A 182 -14.95 -6.68 -18.20
N THR A 183 -15.10 -7.19 -19.42
CA THR A 183 -15.71 -6.47 -20.54
C THR A 183 -17.14 -6.01 -20.26
N LYS A 184 -17.86 -6.61 -19.33
CA LYS A 184 -19.17 -6.16 -18.89
C LYS A 184 -19.08 -4.90 -18.02
N LEU A 185 -18.08 -4.81 -17.18
CA LEU A 185 -17.80 -3.60 -16.38
C LEU A 185 -17.16 -2.50 -17.23
N ALA A 186 -16.23 -2.85 -18.11
CA ALA A 186 -15.62 -1.91 -19.03
C ALA A 186 -16.66 -1.26 -19.95
N GLY A 187 -17.63 -2.02 -20.46
CA GLY A 187 -18.72 -1.49 -21.27
C GLY A 187 -19.67 -0.55 -20.53
N THR A 188 -19.74 -0.66 -19.21
CA THR A 188 -20.60 0.17 -18.37
C THR A 188 -19.87 1.40 -17.81
N LEU A 189 -18.57 1.32 -17.57
CA LEU A 189 -17.78 2.39 -16.93
C LEU A 189 -17.14 3.35 -17.96
N ILE A 190 -16.74 2.87 -19.12
CA ILE A 190 -16.10 3.71 -20.15
C ILE A 190 -16.94 4.94 -20.55
N PRO A 191 -18.26 4.85 -20.75
CA PRO A 191 -19.06 6.01 -21.07
C PRO A 191 -19.14 7.07 -19.97
N VAL A 192 -19.02 6.64 -18.71
CA VAL A 192 -19.07 7.54 -17.54
C VAL A 192 -17.77 8.32 -17.39
N PHE A 193 -16.64 7.71 -17.73
CA PHE A 193 -15.32 8.32 -17.57
C PHE A 193 -14.81 9.02 -18.84
N SER A 194 -15.48 8.85 -19.95
CA SER A 194 -15.16 9.56 -21.21
C SER A 194 -15.85 10.92 -21.33
N LEU A 195 -16.68 11.32 -20.39
CA LEU A 195 -17.22 12.67 -20.31
C LEU A 195 -16.10 13.62 -19.88
N ARG A 196 -15.54 14.28 -20.86
CA ARG A 196 -14.60 15.39 -20.74
C ARG A 196 -15.30 16.66 -20.26
#